data_74e81e7bc73ae365a0dd49cf11d856bc
#
_entry.id   74e81e7bc73ae365a0dd49cf11d856bc
#
_cell.length_a   1.000
_cell.length_b   1.000
_cell.length_c   1.000
_cell.angle_alpha   90.00
_cell.angle_beta   90.00
_cell.angle_gamma   90.00
#
_symmetry.space_group_name_H-M   'P 1'
#
loop_
_entity.id
_entity.type
_entity.pdbx_description
1 polymer ?
#
loop_
_entity_poly.entity_id
_entity_poly.type
_entity_poly.pdbx_seq_one_letter_code
_entity_poly.pdbx_strand_id
1 'polypeptide(L)'
;MIKFSNISKEYHVGTQFVKALNQVNFEIEPHQLTVILGPSGSGKSTLLNILGGMGRPTKGDISFNDQQVNKLNDHDLTSYRRKVVGFVFQFYNLIPSLTALENVAIAAQLNNNDDLSENYLKSVGLEERMNNFPNQLSGGEMQRVSIARALAKKPKLLLCDEPTGALDSTTSMKILGILQNIANTTDTAVVMVTHNPEFERYGNRIIRLKDGEIESINDNEQPLLVGETG
;
A
#
# COMPACT_ATOMS: atom_id res chain seq x y z
N MET A 1 -8.61 -0.57 -12.61
CA MET A 1 -9.15 0.72 -12.08
C MET A 1 -9.93 0.47 -10.79
N ILE A 2 -9.68 1.25 -9.76
CA ILE A 2 -10.44 1.24 -8.51
C ILE A 2 -11.13 2.60 -8.38
N LYS A 3 -12.42 2.57 -8.02
CA LYS A 3 -13.23 3.79 -7.91
C LYS A 3 -13.88 3.89 -6.55
N PHE A 4 -13.74 5.03 -5.91
CA PHE A 4 -14.45 5.45 -4.71
C PHE A 4 -15.57 6.42 -5.09
N SER A 5 -16.79 6.11 -4.66
CA SER A 5 -17.97 6.92 -4.94
C SER A 5 -18.70 7.26 -3.65
N ASN A 6 -18.59 8.52 -3.21
CA ASN A 6 -19.23 9.08 -2.01
C ASN A 6 -18.96 8.28 -0.73
N ILE A 7 -17.72 7.79 -0.57
CA ILE A 7 -17.34 6.98 0.58
C ILE A 7 -17.33 7.82 1.86
N SER A 8 -18.11 7.36 2.83
CA SER A 8 -18.07 7.87 4.20
C SER A 8 -17.83 6.74 5.18
N LYS A 9 -17.06 7.02 6.24
CA LYS A 9 -16.81 6.08 7.33
C LYS A 9 -16.96 6.76 8.67
N GLU A 10 -17.84 6.20 9.49
CA GLU A 10 -18.10 6.64 10.86
C GLU A 10 -17.73 5.52 11.83
N TYR A 11 -17.08 5.88 12.93
CA TYR A 11 -16.79 5.00 14.04
C TYR A 11 -17.57 5.45 15.28
N HIS A 12 -18.05 4.49 16.05
CA HIS A 12 -18.66 4.74 17.36
C HIS A 12 -17.59 4.63 18.43
N VAL A 13 -17.32 5.72 19.14
CA VAL A 13 -16.39 5.77 20.27
C VAL A 13 -17.16 6.20 21.52
N GLY A 14 -17.61 5.23 22.32
CA GLY A 14 -18.51 5.51 23.42
C GLY A 14 -19.84 6.07 22.93
N THR A 15 -20.19 7.27 23.37
CA THR A 15 -21.42 8.00 22.95
C THR A 15 -21.21 8.94 21.76
N GLN A 16 -19.98 9.04 21.24
CA GLN A 16 -19.65 9.96 20.16
C GLN A 16 -19.48 9.23 18.82
N PHE A 17 -19.83 9.94 17.73
CA PHE A 17 -19.56 9.52 16.36
C PHE A 17 -18.34 10.26 15.84
N VAL A 18 -17.32 9.53 15.43
CA VAL A 18 -16.14 10.07 14.77
C VAL A 18 -16.25 9.78 13.28
N LYS A 19 -16.36 10.83 12.48
CA LYS A 19 -16.41 10.74 11.02
C LYS A 19 -14.98 10.70 10.48
N ALA A 20 -14.48 9.52 10.19
CA ALA A 20 -13.12 9.32 9.71
C ALA A 20 -12.96 9.59 8.21
N LEU A 21 -14.04 9.40 7.42
CA LEU A 21 -14.12 9.80 6.00
C LEU A 21 -15.49 10.39 5.71
N ASN A 22 -15.54 11.43 4.88
CA ASN A 22 -16.73 12.17 4.51
C ASN A 22 -16.83 12.37 3.00
N GLN A 23 -17.73 11.63 2.33
CA GLN A 23 -18.06 11.74 0.90
C GLN A 23 -16.84 11.77 -0.03
N VAL A 24 -15.84 10.92 0.25
CA VAL A 24 -14.60 10.82 -0.50
C VAL A 24 -14.86 10.22 -1.88
N ASN A 25 -14.35 10.89 -2.93
CA ASN A 25 -14.48 10.48 -4.33
C ASN A 25 -13.13 10.54 -5.02
N PHE A 26 -12.60 9.44 -5.56
CA PHE A 26 -11.40 9.38 -6.39
C PHE A 26 -11.31 8.05 -7.13
N GLU A 27 -10.37 7.98 -8.06
CA GLU A 27 -10.05 6.80 -8.83
C GLU A 27 -8.55 6.50 -8.74
N ILE A 28 -8.18 5.22 -8.78
CA ILE A 28 -6.79 4.73 -8.83
C ILE A 28 -6.63 3.93 -10.10
N GLU A 29 -5.64 4.30 -10.90
CA GLU A 29 -5.29 3.66 -12.15
C GLU A 29 -4.09 2.71 -11.98
N PRO A 30 -3.98 1.66 -12.81
CA PRO A 30 -2.77 0.86 -12.90
C PRO A 30 -1.60 1.71 -13.43
N HIS A 31 -0.37 1.21 -13.28
CA HIS A 31 0.86 1.86 -13.76
C HIS A 31 1.09 3.25 -13.19
N GLN A 32 0.59 3.52 -11.99
CA GLN A 32 0.75 4.81 -11.30
C GLN A 32 1.13 4.61 -9.84
N LEU A 33 2.01 5.49 -9.37
CA LEU A 33 2.22 5.73 -7.94
C LEU A 33 1.28 6.85 -7.50
N THR A 34 0.23 6.50 -6.76
CA THR A 34 -0.66 7.47 -6.10
C THR A 34 -0.12 7.76 -4.70
N VAL A 35 0.17 9.02 -4.43
CA VAL A 35 0.60 9.48 -3.10
C VAL A 35 -0.55 10.18 -2.40
N ILE A 36 -0.97 9.67 -1.25
CA ILE A 36 -2.02 10.24 -0.42
C ILE A 36 -1.36 10.95 0.77
N LEU A 37 -1.48 12.26 0.80
CA LEU A 37 -0.91 13.13 1.81
C LEU A 37 -1.97 13.63 2.79
N GLY A 38 -1.57 13.82 4.03
CA GLY A 38 -2.42 14.45 5.05
C GLY A 38 -1.82 14.35 6.44
N PRO A 39 -2.24 15.20 7.37
CA PRO A 39 -1.79 15.15 8.76
C PRO A 39 -2.22 13.85 9.45
N SER A 40 -1.65 13.59 10.64
CA SER A 40 -2.13 12.49 11.48
C SER A 40 -3.62 12.68 11.79
N GLY A 41 -4.39 11.59 11.76
CA GLY A 41 -5.83 11.64 12.02
C GLY A 41 -6.69 12.07 10.83
N SER A 42 -6.14 12.43 9.67
CA SER A 42 -6.92 12.87 8.50
C SER A 42 -7.74 11.77 7.82
N GLY A 43 -7.63 10.50 8.25
CA GLY A 43 -8.40 9.38 7.68
C GLY A 43 -7.63 8.49 6.72
N LYS A 44 -6.31 8.70 6.49
CA LYS A 44 -5.48 7.94 5.52
C LYS A 44 -5.50 6.43 5.74
N SER A 45 -5.24 5.95 6.96
CA SER A 45 -5.25 4.52 7.26
C SER A 45 -6.67 3.92 7.17
N THR A 46 -7.71 4.70 7.51
CA THR A 46 -9.10 4.29 7.29
C THR A 46 -9.39 4.10 5.80
N LEU A 47 -8.91 5.02 4.97
CA LEU A 47 -9.05 4.96 3.52
C LEU A 47 -8.33 3.72 2.96
N LEU A 48 -7.07 3.47 3.37
CA LEU A 48 -6.34 2.26 2.97
C LEU A 48 -7.04 0.97 3.41
N ASN A 49 -7.58 0.93 4.63
CA ASN A 49 -8.30 -0.24 5.12
C ASN A 49 -9.55 -0.54 4.30
N ILE A 50 -10.27 0.48 3.85
CA ILE A 50 -11.42 0.32 2.95
C ILE A 50 -10.97 -0.14 1.57
N LEU A 51 -9.91 0.47 0.99
CA LEU A 51 -9.29 0.04 -0.27
C LEU A 51 -8.87 -1.44 -0.22
N GLY A 52 -8.23 -1.82 0.87
CA GLY A 52 -7.73 -3.17 1.08
C GLY A 52 -8.81 -4.20 1.42
N GLY A 53 -10.08 -3.80 1.55
CA GLY A 53 -11.17 -4.70 1.97
C GLY A 53 -11.01 -5.21 3.40
N MET A 54 -10.28 -4.49 4.26
CA MET A 54 -10.16 -4.77 5.69
C MET A 54 -11.24 -4.05 6.51
N GLY A 55 -11.86 -3.03 5.91
CA GLY A 55 -12.99 -2.30 6.46
C GLY A 55 -14.08 -2.09 5.42
N ARG A 56 -15.31 -1.93 5.88
CA ARG A 56 -16.44 -1.53 5.02
C ARG A 56 -16.75 -0.06 5.23
N PRO A 57 -17.10 0.70 4.17
CA PRO A 57 -17.61 2.05 4.34
C PRO A 57 -18.97 2.02 5.08
N THR A 58 -19.31 3.12 5.74
CA THR A 58 -20.65 3.32 6.32
C THR A 58 -21.66 3.71 5.23
N LYS A 59 -21.19 4.49 4.22
CA LYS A 59 -21.97 4.91 3.04
C LYS A 59 -21.07 4.97 1.83
N GLY A 60 -21.68 4.91 0.63
CA GLY A 60 -21.00 4.98 -0.65
C GLY A 60 -20.59 3.61 -1.17
N ASP A 61 -20.01 3.60 -2.35
CA ASP A 61 -19.60 2.39 -3.06
C ASP A 61 -18.13 2.42 -3.45
N ILE A 62 -17.48 1.26 -3.32
CA ILE A 62 -16.14 1.00 -3.86
C ILE A 62 -16.23 -0.09 -4.91
N SER A 63 -15.64 0.15 -6.08
CA SER A 63 -15.58 -0.85 -7.14
C SER A 63 -14.13 -1.11 -7.59
N PHE A 64 -13.87 -2.36 -7.97
CA PHE A 64 -12.66 -2.81 -8.65
C PHE A 64 -13.08 -3.47 -9.96
N ASN A 65 -12.73 -2.87 -11.12
CA ASN A 65 -13.11 -3.35 -12.44
C ASN A 65 -14.61 -3.77 -12.48
N ASP A 66 -15.52 -2.86 -12.19
CA ASP A 66 -16.97 -3.03 -12.17
C ASP A 66 -17.54 -3.94 -11.05
N GLN A 67 -16.70 -4.64 -10.30
CA GLN A 67 -17.14 -5.41 -9.14
C GLN A 67 -17.25 -4.52 -7.89
N GLN A 68 -18.42 -4.46 -7.29
CA GLN A 68 -18.63 -3.70 -6.04
C GLN A 68 -18.02 -4.43 -4.84
N VAL A 69 -16.86 -3.94 -4.38
CA VAL A 69 -16.08 -4.58 -3.31
C VAL A 69 -16.80 -4.52 -1.95
N ASN A 70 -17.46 -3.41 -1.64
CA ASN A 70 -18.16 -3.24 -0.36
C ASN A 70 -19.42 -4.11 -0.21
N LYS A 71 -19.94 -4.69 -1.31
CA LYS A 71 -21.08 -5.61 -1.32
C LYS A 71 -20.70 -7.08 -1.31
N LEU A 72 -19.40 -7.39 -1.39
CA LEU A 72 -18.91 -8.76 -1.28
C LEU A 72 -19.23 -9.34 0.10
N ASN A 73 -19.61 -10.62 0.15
CA ASN A 73 -19.66 -11.35 1.41
C ASN A 73 -18.25 -11.61 1.97
N ASP A 74 -18.11 -12.13 3.17
CA ASP A 74 -16.81 -12.25 3.83
C ASP A 74 -15.86 -13.25 3.14
N HIS A 75 -16.41 -14.30 2.52
CA HIS A 75 -15.65 -15.26 1.72
C HIS A 75 -15.05 -14.59 0.47
N ASP A 76 -15.86 -13.85 -0.28
CA ASP A 76 -15.43 -13.19 -1.51
C ASP A 76 -14.50 -12.00 -1.20
N LEU A 77 -14.73 -11.31 -0.08
CA LEU A 77 -13.84 -10.25 0.40
C LEU A 77 -12.47 -10.83 0.82
N THR A 78 -12.44 -12.04 1.38
CA THR A 78 -11.18 -12.76 1.64
C THR A 78 -10.47 -13.14 0.34
N SER A 79 -11.22 -13.57 -0.68
CA SER A 79 -10.68 -13.83 -2.02
C SER A 79 -10.12 -12.56 -2.67
N TYR A 80 -10.83 -11.42 -2.54
CA TYR A 80 -10.36 -10.11 -2.99
C TYR A 80 -9.03 -9.74 -2.33
N ARG A 81 -8.93 -9.79 -0.99
CA ARG A 81 -7.67 -9.52 -0.26
C ARG A 81 -6.52 -10.43 -0.71
N ARG A 82 -6.82 -11.71 -0.95
CA ARG A 82 -5.83 -12.68 -1.36
C ARG A 82 -5.28 -12.41 -2.76
N LYS A 83 -6.18 -12.17 -3.73
CA LYS A 83 -5.84 -12.12 -5.16
C LYS A 83 -5.51 -10.72 -5.67
N VAL A 84 -6.10 -9.67 -5.08
CA VAL A 84 -6.01 -8.31 -5.62
C VAL A 84 -5.08 -7.44 -4.82
N VAL A 85 -5.03 -7.60 -3.48
CA VAL A 85 -4.39 -6.62 -2.59
C VAL A 85 -3.07 -7.15 -2.02
N GLY A 86 -1.99 -6.39 -2.20
CA GLY A 86 -0.76 -6.47 -1.41
C GLY A 86 -0.78 -5.35 -0.35
N PHE A 87 -0.30 -5.63 0.86
CA PHE A 87 -0.25 -4.63 1.92
C PHE A 87 1.16 -4.53 2.51
N VAL A 88 1.67 -3.31 2.62
CA VAL A 88 2.94 -2.95 3.23
C VAL A 88 2.66 -2.03 4.41
N PHE A 89 3.07 -2.40 5.61
CA PHE A 89 2.80 -1.69 6.84
C PHE A 89 4.03 -0.91 7.32
N GLN A 90 3.80 0.11 8.13
CA GLN A 90 4.85 0.93 8.75
C GLN A 90 5.81 0.11 9.62
N PHE A 91 5.31 -0.89 10.34
CA PHE A 91 6.10 -1.75 11.24
C PHE A 91 6.38 -3.14 10.66
N TYR A 92 6.50 -3.24 9.33
CA TYR A 92 6.91 -4.42 8.56
C TYR A 92 6.00 -5.64 8.72
N ASN A 93 5.49 -5.94 9.91
CA ASN A 93 4.64 -7.10 10.25
C ASN A 93 5.21 -8.43 9.76
N LEU A 94 6.54 -8.61 9.87
CA LEU A 94 7.21 -9.86 9.58
C LEU A 94 6.96 -10.86 10.71
N ILE A 95 6.93 -12.15 10.36
CA ILE A 95 6.86 -13.23 11.33
C ILE A 95 8.27 -13.46 11.89
N PRO A 96 8.51 -13.19 13.21
CA PRO A 96 9.87 -13.15 13.74
C PRO A 96 10.61 -14.50 13.73
N SER A 97 9.87 -15.59 13.74
CA SER A 97 10.39 -16.97 13.73
C SER A 97 10.68 -17.51 12.32
N LEU A 98 10.42 -16.72 11.28
CA LEU A 98 10.66 -17.08 9.89
C LEU A 98 11.78 -16.21 9.31
N THR A 99 12.62 -16.79 8.45
CA THR A 99 13.61 -16.08 7.65
C THR A 99 12.94 -15.10 6.66
N ALA A 100 13.73 -14.24 6.01
CA ALA A 100 13.23 -13.36 4.95
C ALA A 100 12.56 -14.17 3.83
N LEU A 101 13.20 -15.28 3.39
CA LEU A 101 12.66 -16.14 2.35
C LEU A 101 11.34 -16.77 2.78
N GLU A 102 11.25 -17.33 3.98
CA GLU A 102 10.03 -17.96 4.49
C GLU A 102 8.89 -16.95 4.69
N ASN A 103 9.19 -15.70 5.11
CA ASN A 103 8.20 -14.63 5.18
C ASN A 103 7.59 -14.30 3.81
N VAL A 104 8.37 -14.40 2.74
CA VAL A 104 7.89 -14.19 1.37
C VAL A 104 7.16 -15.44 0.86
N ALA A 105 7.71 -16.63 1.09
CA ALA A 105 7.16 -17.90 0.63
C ALA A 105 5.74 -18.18 1.16
N ILE A 106 5.47 -17.88 2.43
CA ILE A 106 4.13 -18.07 3.01
C ILE A 106 3.06 -17.21 2.30
N ALA A 107 3.43 -16.04 1.77
CA ALA A 107 2.53 -15.21 0.99
C ALA A 107 2.40 -15.69 -0.47
N ALA A 108 3.47 -16.21 -1.04
CA ALA A 108 3.49 -16.78 -2.40
C ALA A 108 2.58 -18.01 -2.50
N GLN A 109 2.55 -18.87 -1.47
CA GLN A 109 1.69 -20.05 -1.38
C GLN A 109 0.20 -19.71 -1.53
N LEU A 110 -0.24 -18.56 -1.07
CA LEU A 110 -1.64 -18.16 -1.19
C LEU A 110 -2.13 -18.10 -2.66
N ASN A 111 -1.22 -17.96 -3.62
CA ASN A 111 -1.52 -17.87 -5.04
C ASN A 111 -0.72 -18.89 -5.89
N ASN A 112 -0.19 -19.97 -5.27
CA ASN A 112 0.61 -21.02 -5.93
C ASN A 112 1.84 -20.46 -6.67
N ASN A 113 2.56 -19.51 -6.05
CA ASN A 113 3.73 -18.84 -6.63
C ASN A 113 5.02 -19.14 -5.85
N ASP A 114 5.11 -20.27 -5.16
CA ASP A 114 6.19 -20.62 -4.22
C ASP A 114 7.58 -20.54 -4.83
N ASP A 115 7.73 -21.03 -6.07
CA ASP A 115 9.00 -21.06 -6.80
C ASP A 115 9.60 -19.67 -7.11
N LEU A 116 8.83 -18.59 -6.88
CA LEU A 116 9.24 -17.24 -7.21
C LEU A 116 9.69 -16.40 -6.00
N SER A 117 9.67 -16.96 -4.79
CA SER A 117 9.96 -16.22 -3.55
C SER A 117 11.37 -15.62 -3.54
N GLU A 118 12.38 -16.35 -4.03
CA GLU A 118 13.74 -15.82 -4.19
C GLU A 118 13.80 -14.66 -5.17
N ASN A 119 13.06 -14.74 -6.29
CA ASN A 119 13.07 -13.69 -7.31
C ASN A 119 12.49 -12.37 -6.76
N TYR A 120 11.47 -12.43 -5.89
CA TYR A 120 10.95 -11.24 -5.23
C TYR A 120 11.96 -10.62 -4.26
N LEU A 121 12.73 -11.42 -3.52
CA LEU A 121 13.80 -10.89 -2.67
C LEU A 121 14.96 -10.31 -3.49
N LYS A 122 15.33 -10.93 -4.60
CA LYS A 122 16.32 -10.37 -5.55
C LYS A 122 15.86 -9.03 -6.11
N SER A 123 14.58 -8.91 -6.49
CA SER A 123 14.03 -7.68 -7.07
C SER A 123 14.06 -6.47 -6.13
N VAL A 124 14.17 -6.72 -4.81
CA VAL A 124 14.33 -5.66 -3.79
C VAL A 124 15.75 -5.60 -3.22
N GLY A 125 16.73 -6.28 -3.83
CA GLY A 125 18.16 -6.26 -3.46
C GLY A 125 18.46 -6.95 -2.13
N LEU A 126 17.87 -8.13 -1.90
CA LEU A 126 18.02 -8.91 -0.66
C LEU A 126 18.49 -10.37 -0.89
N GLU A 127 19.16 -10.65 -2.02
CA GLU A 127 19.66 -12.00 -2.32
C GLU A 127 20.61 -12.56 -1.27
N GLU A 128 21.46 -11.73 -0.67
CA GLU A 128 22.40 -12.15 0.38
C GLU A 128 21.75 -12.22 1.79
N ARG A 129 20.49 -11.82 1.92
CA ARG A 129 19.74 -11.74 3.18
C ARG A 129 18.60 -12.75 3.31
N MET A 130 18.43 -13.63 2.34
CA MET A 130 17.29 -14.57 2.26
C MET A 130 17.14 -15.42 3.50
N ASN A 131 18.25 -15.87 4.08
CA ASN A 131 18.29 -16.75 5.24
C ASN A 131 18.36 -16.02 6.60
N ASN A 132 18.34 -14.69 6.58
CA ASN A 132 18.36 -13.89 7.81
C ASN A 132 16.96 -13.84 8.43
N PHE A 133 16.90 -13.91 9.76
CA PHE A 133 15.69 -13.63 10.54
C PHE A 133 15.47 -12.11 10.69
N PRO A 134 14.23 -11.65 10.96
CA PRO A 134 13.93 -10.22 11.11
C PRO A 134 14.84 -9.48 12.12
N ASN A 135 15.23 -10.12 13.21
CA ASN A 135 16.14 -9.54 14.22
C ASN A 135 17.60 -9.38 13.73
N GLN A 136 17.93 -9.91 12.56
CA GLN A 136 19.25 -9.81 11.92
C GLN A 136 19.23 -8.81 10.75
N LEU A 137 18.09 -8.15 10.51
CA LEU A 137 17.88 -7.22 9.42
C LEU A 137 17.75 -5.78 9.94
N SER A 138 18.26 -4.82 9.20
CA SER A 138 17.99 -3.40 9.42
C SER A 138 16.53 -3.07 9.13
N GLY A 139 16.03 -1.92 9.61
CA GLY A 139 14.66 -1.46 9.34
C GLY A 139 14.34 -1.39 7.83
N GLY A 140 15.28 -0.86 7.04
CA GLY A 140 15.13 -0.80 5.58
C GLY A 140 15.14 -2.17 4.90
N GLU A 141 15.92 -3.14 5.41
CA GLU A 141 15.89 -4.53 4.92
C GLU A 141 14.58 -5.21 5.28
N MET A 142 14.09 -5.05 6.52
CA MET A 142 12.77 -5.56 6.93
C MET A 142 11.63 -4.98 6.06
N GLN A 143 11.72 -3.68 5.72
CA GLN A 143 10.74 -3.05 4.84
C GLN A 143 10.78 -3.64 3.43
N ARG A 144 11.97 -3.88 2.88
CA ARG A 144 12.11 -4.53 1.58
C ARG A 144 11.60 -5.97 1.59
N VAL A 145 11.79 -6.75 2.68
CA VAL A 145 11.15 -8.06 2.84
C VAL A 145 9.63 -7.94 2.86
N SER A 146 9.07 -6.93 3.57
CA SER A 146 7.63 -6.68 3.61
C SER A 146 7.06 -6.37 2.21
N ILE A 147 7.78 -5.59 1.40
CA ILE A 147 7.42 -5.30 0.01
C ILE A 147 7.50 -6.58 -0.84
N ALA A 148 8.59 -7.33 -0.77
CA ALA A 148 8.74 -8.60 -1.50
C ALA A 148 7.61 -9.58 -1.16
N ARG A 149 7.26 -9.70 0.13
CA ARG A 149 6.13 -10.51 0.60
C ARG A 149 4.79 -10.06 0.01
N ALA A 150 4.55 -8.76 -0.05
CA ALA A 150 3.33 -8.22 -0.64
C ALA A 150 3.25 -8.51 -2.15
N LEU A 151 4.38 -8.39 -2.87
CA LEU A 151 4.50 -8.66 -4.31
C LEU A 151 4.38 -10.14 -4.66
N ALA A 152 4.76 -11.05 -3.76
CA ALA A 152 4.74 -12.49 -3.99
C ALA A 152 3.34 -13.02 -4.33
N LYS A 153 2.29 -12.29 -3.96
CA LYS A 153 0.91 -12.58 -4.37
C LYS A 153 0.54 -12.10 -5.78
N LYS A 154 1.42 -11.38 -6.48
CA LYS A 154 1.15 -10.70 -7.75
C LYS A 154 -0.10 -9.79 -7.66
N PRO A 155 -0.14 -8.85 -6.71
CA PRO A 155 -1.32 -8.05 -6.47
C PRO A 155 -1.57 -7.09 -7.65
N LYS A 156 -2.86 -6.72 -7.84
CA LYS A 156 -3.23 -5.63 -8.75
C LYS A 156 -3.20 -4.27 -8.05
N LEU A 157 -3.18 -4.28 -6.72
CA LEU A 157 -3.15 -3.10 -5.86
C LEU A 157 -2.17 -3.31 -4.71
N LEU A 158 -1.12 -2.50 -4.65
CA LEU A 158 -0.17 -2.47 -3.55
C LEU A 158 -0.47 -1.25 -2.67
N LEU A 159 -0.89 -1.50 -1.43
CA LEU A 159 -1.22 -0.49 -0.44
C LEU A 159 -0.08 -0.35 0.57
N CYS A 160 0.47 0.85 0.70
CA CYS A 160 1.59 1.14 1.58
C CYS A 160 1.18 2.17 2.64
N ASP A 161 1.07 1.72 3.89
CA ASP A 161 0.74 2.58 5.04
C ASP A 161 2.04 3.08 5.68
N GLU A 162 2.40 4.35 5.45
CA GLU A 162 3.60 5.01 5.96
C GLU A 162 4.89 4.16 5.78
N PRO A 163 5.19 3.66 4.56
CA PRO A 163 6.22 2.64 4.35
C PRO A 163 7.65 3.12 4.66
N THR A 164 7.82 4.40 4.91
CA THR A 164 9.11 5.04 5.21
C THR A 164 9.14 5.69 6.59
N GLY A 165 8.04 5.65 7.34
CA GLY A 165 7.88 6.43 8.58
C GLY A 165 8.83 6.06 9.72
N ALA A 166 9.48 4.89 9.66
CA ALA A 166 10.45 4.42 10.65
C ALA A 166 11.90 4.38 10.11
N LEU A 167 12.16 5.01 8.94
CA LEU A 167 13.43 4.92 8.22
C LEU A 167 14.13 6.28 8.11
N ASP A 168 15.45 6.26 7.97
CA ASP A 168 16.22 7.45 7.61
C ASP A 168 15.92 7.92 6.17
N SER A 169 16.32 9.15 5.83
CA SER A 169 16.03 9.77 4.54
C SER A 169 16.59 8.99 3.35
N THR A 170 17.83 8.49 3.45
CA THR A 170 18.49 7.74 2.38
C THR A 170 17.77 6.42 2.13
N THR A 171 17.43 5.70 3.19
CA THR A 171 16.68 4.44 3.11
C THR A 171 15.26 4.68 2.60
N SER A 172 14.61 5.77 3.03
CA SER A 172 13.28 6.17 2.56
C SER A 172 13.25 6.40 1.05
N MET A 173 14.27 7.06 0.48
CA MET A 173 14.38 7.24 -0.96
C MET A 173 14.57 5.92 -1.71
N LYS A 174 15.34 4.96 -1.15
CA LYS A 174 15.46 3.63 -1.75
C LYS A 174 14.13 2.89 -1.79
N ILE A 175 13.35 2.95 -0.71
CA ILE A 175 12.00 2.35 -0.68
C ILE A 175 11.09 3.02 -1.71
N LEU A 176 11.10 4.35 -1.79
CA LEU A 176 10.31 5.10 -2.77
C LEU A 176 10.67 4.69 -4.22
N GLY A 177 11.97 4.55 -4.52
CA GLY A 177 12.44 4.09 -5.83
C GLY A 177 11.94 2.68 -6.17
N ILE A 178 11.91 1.77 -5.21
CA ILE A 178 11.32 0.43 -5.38
C ILE A 178 9.82 0.54 -5.72
N LEU A 179 9.07 1.36 -4.98
CA LEU A 179 7.63 1.55 -5.22
C LEU A 179 7.34 2.19 -6.59
N GLN A 180 8.13 3.19 -7.00
CA GLN A 180 8.05 3.76 -8.34
C GLN A 180 8.34 2.72 -9.43
N ASN A 181 9.41 1.94 -9.27
CA ASN A 181 9.76 0.89 -10.22
C ASN A 181 8.62 -0.13 -10.36
N ILE A 182 8.01 -0.56 -9.25
CA ILE A 182 6.86 -1.46 -9.28
C ILE A 182 5.71 -0.85 -10.08
N ALA A 183 5.35 0.42 -9.80
CA ALA A 183 4.29 1.11 -10.51
C ALA A 183 4.56 1.21 -12.01
N ASN A 184 5.80 1.54 -12.40
CA ASN A 184 6.17 1.78 -13.79
C ASN A 184 6.35 0.50 -14.62
N THR A 185 6.76 -0.62 -13.99
CA THR A 185 7.17 -1.84 -14.71
C THR A 185 6.18 -2.99 -14.59
N THR A 186 5.15 -2.86 -13.76
CA THR A 186 4.14 -3.91 -13.53
C THR A 186 2.72 -3.38 -13.70
N ASP A 187 1.73 -4.28 -13.84
CA ASP A 187 0.29 -3.92 -13.85
C ASP A 187 -0.25 -3.57 -12.45
N THR A 188 0.63 -3.37 -11.47
CA THR A 188 0.23 -3.09 -10.08
C THR A 188 0.04 -1.59 -9.89
N ALA A 189 -1.17 -1.18 -9.49
CA ALA A 189 -1.38 0.16 -8.97
C ALA A 189 -0.73 0.28 -7.58
N VAL A 190 0.08 1.30 -7.34
CA VAL A 190 0.73 1.53 -6.05
C VAL A 190 0.09 2.74 -5.38
N VAL A 191 -0.39 2.54 -4.15
CA VAL A 191 -0.93 3.62 -3.31
C VAL A 191 -0.10 3.72 -2.06
N MET A 192 0.52 4.86 -1.85
CA MET A 192 1.30 5.17 -0.66
C MET A 192 0.62 6.28 0.13
N VAL A 193 0.30 6.04 1.39
CA VAL A 193 -0.06 7.11 2.31
C VAL A 193 1.15 7.54 3.09
N THR A 194 1.29 8.84 3.28
CA THR A 194 2.39 9.43 4.05
C THR A 194 2.02 10.82 4.59
N HIS A 195 2.73 11.26 5.61
CA HIS A 195 2.68 12.63 6.08
C HIS A 195 3.87 13.48 5.58
N ASN A 196 4.83 12.86 4.84
CA ASN A 196 5.97 13.58 4.29
C ASN A 196 5.63 14.23 2.94
N PRO A 197 5.56 15.58 2.86
CA PRO A 197 5.20 16.29 1.64
C PRO A 197 6.29 16.20 0.55
N GLU A 198 7.54 15.86 0.88
CA GLU A 198 8.61 15.73 -0.10
C GLU A 198 8.35 14.64 -1.14
N PHE A 199 7.53 13.64 -0.79
CA PHE A 199 7.21 12.53 -1.69
C PHE A 199 6.16 12.89 -2.76
N GLU A 200 5.51 14.04 -2.64
CA GLU A 200 4.55 14.54 -3.62
C GLU A 200 5.11 14.58 -5.04
N ARG A 201 6.32 15.11 -5.19
CA ARG A 201 6.98 15.28 -6.51
C ARG A 201 7.33 13.98 -7.23
N TYR A 202 7.28 12.84 -6.52
CA TYR A 202 7.60 11.52 -7.05
C TYR A 202 6.35 10.71 -7.44
N GLY A 203 5.16 11.14 -7.04
CA GLY A 203 3.90 10.50 -7.39
C GLY A 203 3.38 10.94 -8.76
N ASN A 204 2.69 10.06 -9.46
CA ASN A 204 1.94 10.37 -10.68
C ASN A 204 0.62 11.07 -10.36
N ARG A 205 -0.01 10.68 -9.24
CA ARG A 205 -1.24 11.29 -8.71
C ARG A 205 -1.07 11.61 -7.24
N ILE A 206 -1.45 12.81 -6.86
CA ILE A 206 -1.36 13.30 -5.49
C ILE A 206 -2.75 13.60 -4.97
N ILE A 207 -3.14 12.96 -3.88
CA ILE A 207 -4.41 13.18 -3.19
C ILE A 207 -4.12 13.77 -1.81
N ARG A 208 -4.64 14.97 -1.53
CA ARG A 208 -4.53 15.58 -0.22
C ARG A 208 -5.80 15.31 0.58
N LEU A 209 -5.63 14.64 1.72
CA LEU A 209 -6.70 14.30 2.64
C LEU A 209 -6.58 15.11 3.92
N LYS A 210 -7.65 15.80 4.29
CA LYS A 210 -7.74 16.59 5.51
C LYS A 210 -9.12 16.40 6.16
N ASP A 211 -9.14 16.15 7.45
CA ASP A 211 -10.37 15.99 8.25
C ASP A 211 -11.39 15.02 7.63
N GLY A 212 -10.91 13.94 7.02
CA GLY A 212 -11.71 12.93 6.36
C GLY A 212 -12.24 13.31 4.97
N GLU A 213 -11.87 14.46 4.41
CA GLU A 213 -12.29 14.94 3.10
C GLU A 213 -11.10 15.10 2.15
N ILE A 214 -11.36 15.01 0.84
CA ILE A 214 -10.36 15.31 -0.18
C ILE A 214 -10.29 16.83 -0.35
N GLU A 215 -9.13 17.40 -0.02
CA GLU A 215 -8.83 18.81 -0.21
C GLU A 215 -8.45 19.10 -1.67
N SER A 216 -7.66 18.22 -2.29
CA SER A 216 -7.28 18.34 -3.71
C SER A 216 -6.85 17.00 -4.29
N ILE A 217 -6.99 16.87 -5.62
CA ILE A 217 -6.41 15.81 -6.44
C ILE A 217 -5.63 16.48 -7.56
N ASN A 218 -4.34 16.17 -7.68
CA ASN A 218 -3.48 16.72 -8.70
C ASN A 218 -2.78 15.56 -9.44
N ASP A 219 -2.85 15.56 -10.76
CA ASP A 219 -2.08 14.66 -11.60
C ASP A 219 -0.73 15.30 -11.94
N ASN A 220 0.34 14.52 -11.81
CA ASN A 220 1.70 14.91 -12.15
C ASN A 220 2.16 14.07 -13.35
N GLU A 221 2.18 14.69 -14.52
CA GLU A 221 2.56 14.03 -15.78
C GLU A 221 4.07 13.73 -15.86
N GLN A 222 4.89 14.42 -15.05
CA GLN A 222 6.34 14.27 -15.05
C GLN A 222 6.87 14.09 -13.62
N PRO A 223 6.55 12.94 -12.97
CA PRO A 223 7.07 12.67 -11.64
C PRO A 223 8.59 12.53 -11.68
N LEU A 224 9.27 13.09 -10.67
CA LEU A 224 10.71 12.88 -10.52
C LEU A 224 11.00 11.38 -10.32
N LEU A 225 12.04 10.89 -10.95
CA LEU A 225 12.51 9.52 -10.74
C LEU A 225 13.56 9.51 -9.62
N VAL A 226 13.44 8.56 -8.71
CA VAL A 226 14.46 8.36 -7.67
C VAL A 226 15.75 7.87 -8.33
N GLY A 227 16.84 8.63 -8.12
CA GLY A 227 18.16 8.33 -8.72
C GLY A 227 18.54 9.26 -9.88
N GLU A 228 17.63 10.07 -10.41
CA GLU A 228 17.95 11.07 -11.45
C GLU A 228 18.25 12.47 -10.89
N THR A 229 18.08 12.68 -9.60
CA THR A 229 18.52 13.91 -8.94
C THR A 229 19.99 13.75 -8.51
N GLY A 230 20.89 14.08 -9.44
CA GLY A 230 22.30 14.31 -9.16
C GLY A 230 22.54 15.64 -8.45
#